data_e33e11e422c98879c2d6666957fada90
#
_entry.id   e33e11e422c98879c2d6666957fada90
#
_cell.length_a   1.000
_cell.length_b   1.000
_cell.length_c   1.000
_cell.angle_alpha   90.00
_cell.angle_beta   90.00
_cell.angle_gamma   90.00
#
_symmetry.space_group_name_H-M   'P 1'
#
loop_
_entity.id
_entity.type
_entity.pdbx_description
1 polymer ?
#
loop_
_entity_poly.entity_id
_entity_poly.type
_entity_poly.pdbx_seq_one_letter_code
_entity_poly.pdbx_strand_id
1 'polypeptide(L)'
;MFDKLIGQSKVKSRLTFYRNAKMSRGRIPPILFNGAKGLGKTAFAKEFAYSLGNPLMEINSATIRNDEQFMEQVFVPYIHDKDVTVLLDECHRIPAKLTDFFLTAFDTDNKKIKTVDYGDHRVEFDFERQTYLFATT
;
A
#
# COMPACT_ATOMS: atom_id res chain seq x y z
N MET A 1 -4.44 17.04 -9.32
CA MET A 1 -3.71 15.87 -8.80
C MET A 1 -3.33 14.90 -9.92
N PHE A 2 -4.29 14.42 -10.71
CA PHE A 2 -4.00 13.45 -11.78
C PHE A 2 -4.05 14.07 -13.18
N ASP A 3 -3.72 15.36 -13.29
CA ASP A 3 -3.89 16.15 -14.52
C ASP A 3 -2.96 15.71 -15.65
N LYS A 4 -1.81 15.13 -15.29
CA LYS A 4 -0.82 14.66 -16.28
C LYS A 4 -1.14 13.29 -16.85
N LEU A 5 -2.14 12.59 -16.29
CA LEU A 5 -2.51 11.25 -16.72
C LEU A 5 -3.75 11.32 -17.61
N ILE A 6 -3.70 10.64 -18.74
CA ILE A 6 -4.75 10.67 -19.76
C ILE A 6 -5.68 9.46 -19.57
N GLY A 7 -7.00 9.68 -19.66
CA GLY A 7 -8.01 8.63 -19.56
C GLY A 7 -8.34 8.27 -18.10
N GLN A 8 -9.08 7.17 -17.92
CA GLN A 8 -9.38 6.61 -16.59
C GLN A 8 -10.05 7.58 -15.62
N SER A 9 -11.04 8.33 -16.09
CA SER A 9 -11.71 9.37 -15.27
C SER A 9 -12.31 8.81 -13.98
N LYS A 10 -12.86 7.59 -14.00
CA LYS A 10 -13.41 6.95 -12.79
C LYS A 10 -12.32 6.67 -11.76
N VAL A 11 -11.14 6.24 -12.22
CA VAL A 11 -9.99 5.99 -11.33
C VAL A 11 -9.54 7.30 -10.71
N LYS A 12 -9.42 8.36 -11.51
CA LYS A 12 -9.03 9.70 -11.01
C LYS A 12 -9.98 10.19 -9.93
N SER A 13 -11.29 10.07 -10.16
CA SER A 13 -12.31 10.50 -9.19
C SER A 13 -12.22 9.69 -7.89
N ARG A 14 -12.04 8.38 -8.00
CA ARG A 14 -11.93 7.50 -6.82
C ARG A 14 -10.68 7.82 -6.00
N LEU A 15 -9.55 8.02 -6.66
CA LEU A 15 -8.30 8.35 -5.97
C LEU A 15 -8.38 9.73 -5.30
N THR A 16 -9.03 10.69 -5.95
CA THR A 16 -9.27 12.00 -5.34
C THR A 16 -10.13 11.86 -4.08
N PHE A 17 -11.16 11.01 -4.13
CA PHE A 17 -11.99 10.73 -2.96
C PHE A 17 -11.15 10.17 -1.80
N TYR A 18 -10.30 9.18 -2.06
CA TYR A 18 -9.45 8.59 -1.02
C TYR A 18 -8.45 9.58 -0.45
N ARG A 19 -7.87 10.42 -1.30
CA ARG A 19 -6.98 11.49 -0.83
C ARG A 19 -7.69 12.43 0.12
N ASN A 20 -8.90 12.85 -0.23
CA ASN A 20 -9.69 13.75 0.61
C ASN A 20 -10.10 13.07 1.92
N ALA A 21 -10.40 11.77 1.87
CA ALA A 21 -10.70 10.99 3.07
C ALA A 21 -9.49 10.93 4.01
N LYS A 22 -8.28 10.77 3.48
CA LYS A 22 -7.04 10.81 4.28
C LYS A 22 -6.88 12.15 4.98
N MET A 23 -7.13 13.24 4.27
CA MET A 23 -7.04 14.59 4.82
C MET A 23 -8.03 14.83 5.96
N SER A 24 -9.25 14.28 5.86
CA SER A 24 -10.31 14.51 6.84
C SER A 24 -10.37 13.45 7.94
N ARG A 25 -10.03 12.19 7.66
CA ARG A 25 -10.17 11.07 8.59
C ARG A 25 -8.86 10.49 9.07
N GLY A 26 -7.74 10.87 8.45
CA GLY A 26 -6.41 10.41 8.83
C GLY A 26 -6.02 9.04 8.30
N ARG A 27 -6.90 8.34 7.57
CA ARG A 27 -6.56 6.99 7.06
C ARG A 27 -7.15 6.74 5.68
N ILE A 28 -6.45 5.88 4.92
CA ILE A 28 -6.91 5.32 3.65
C ILE A 28 -6.86 3.80 3.77
N PRO A 29 -7.91 3.07 3.36
CA PRO A 29 -7.83 1.62 3.27
C PRO A 29 -6.81 1.21 2.20
N PRO A 30 -6.25 -0.01 2.27
CA PRO A 30 -5.39 -0.51 1.19
C PRO A 30 -6.12 -0.46 -0.15
N ILE A 31 -5.41 -0.04 -1.19
CA ILE A 31 -5.99 0.15 -2.53
C ILE A 31 -5.34 -0.82 -3.50
N LEU A 32 -6.16 -1.53 -4.26
CA LEU A 32 -5.69 -2.42 -5.33
C LEU A 32 -5.92 -1.79 -6.70
N PHE A 33 -4.84 -1.63 -7.44
CA PHE A 33 -4.87 -1.22 -8.83
C PHE A 33 -4.81 -2.47 -9.71
N ASN A 34 -5.92 -2.82 -10.33
CA ASN A 34 -6.02 -3.99 -11.18
C ASN A 34 -6.25 -3.57 -12.63
N GLY A 35 -5.56 -4.21 -13.56
CA GLY A 35 -5.73 -3.92 -14.98
C GLY A 35 -4.59 -4.47 -15.81
N ALA A 36 -4.79 -4.49 -17.12
CA ALA A 36 -3.79 -4.96 -18.05
C ALA A 36 -2.54 -4.07 -18.01
N LYS A 37 -1.40 -4.69 -18.30
CA LYS A 37 -0.14 -3.97 -18.43
C LYS A 37 -0.28 -2.85 -19.48
N GLY A 38 0.23 -1.68 -19.14
CA GLY A 38 0.17 -0.53 -20.06
C GLY A 38 -1.04 0.38 -19.86
N LEU A 39 -1.94 0.09 -18.91
CA LEU A 39 -3.07 0.97 -18.60
C LEU A 39 -2.72 2.07 -17.60
N GLY A 40 -1.43 2.25 -17.28
CA GLY A 40 -0.99 3.35 -16.43
C GLY A 40 -1.22 3.16 -14.94
N LYS A 41 -1.51 1.95 -14.47
CA LYS A 41 -1.81 1.72 -13.05
C LYS A 41 -0.65 2.12 -12.12
N THR A 42 0.59 1.83 -12.52
CA THR A 42 1.76 2.24 -11.73
C THR A 42 1.91 3.77 -11.72
N ALA A 43 1.65 4.42 -12.86
CA ALA A 43 1.69 5.87 -12.94
C ALA A 43 0.62 6.52 -12.05
N PHE A 44 -0.59 5.97 -12.02
CA PHE A 44 -1.66 6.43 -11.13
C PHE A 44 -1.27 6.25 -9.66
N ALA A 45 -0.71 5.09 -9.32
CA ALA A 45 -0.29 4.82 -7.95
C ALA A 45 0.79 5.79 -7.48
N LYS A 46 1.77 6.07 -8.33
CA LYS A 46 2.84 7.04 -8.03
C LYS A 46 2.29 8.45 -7.86
N GLU A 47 1.42 8.88 -8.76
CA GLU A 47 0.82 10.21 -8.66
C GLU A 47 -0.02 10.35 -7.40
N PHE A 48 -0.77 9.30 -7.04
CA PHE A 48 -1.52 9.27 -5.80
C PHE A 48 -0.61 9.39 -4.59
N ALA A 49 0.49 8.63 -4.57
CA ALA A 49 1.48 8.69 -3.48
C ALA A 49 2.06 10.10 -3.34
N TYR A 50 2.43 10.73 -4.45
CA TYR A 50 2.93 12.10 -4.41
C TYR A 50 1.89 13.06 -3.82
N SER A 51 0.62 12.86 -4.12
CA SER A 51 -0.45 13.73 -3.61
C SER A 51 -0.62 13.62 -2.10
N LEU A 52 -0.21 12.51 -1.49
CA LEU A 52 -0.28 12.31 -0.05
C LEU A 52 0.87 12.99 0.70
N GLY A 53 1.94 13.38 0.00
CA GLY A 53 3.06 14.08 0.60
C GLY A 53 4.06 13.22 1.36
N ASN A 54 3.88 11.90 1.37
CA ASN A 54 4.79 10.97 2.03
C ASN A 54 5.84 10.43 1.05
N PRO A 55 7.01 10.01 1.55
CA PRO A 55 7.95 9.29 0.71
C PRO A 55 7.31 8.02 0.14
N LEU A 56 7.60 7.73 -1.13
CA LEU A 56 7.14 6.52 -1.78
C LEU A 56 8.19 5.42 -1.69
N MET A 57 7.77 4.25 -1.21
CA MET A 57 8.57 3.03 -1.26
C MET A 57 7.93 2.08 -2.27
N GLU A 58 8.62 1.86 -3.39
CA GLU A 58 8.14 0.97 -4.44
C GLU A 58 8.86 -0.37 -4.36
N ILE A 59 8.09 -1.46 -4.28
CA ILE A 59 8.60 -2.81 -4.14
C ILE A 59 8.03 -3.68 -5.26
N ASN A 60 8.91 -4.33 -6.01
CA ASN A 60 8.49 -5.39 -6.92
C ASN A 60 8.31 -6.67 -6.12
N SER A 61 7.08 -7.15 -6.00
CA SER A 61 6.75 -8.31 -5.18
C SER A 61 7.46 -9.59 -5.61
N ALA A 62 7.87 -9.68 -6.88
CA ALA A 62 8.65 -10.82 -7.37
C ALA A 62 10.02 -10.95 -6.69
N THR A 63 10.54 -9.88 -6.09
CA THR A 63 11.81 -9.91 -5.35
C THR A 63 11.67 -10.40 -3.92
N ILE A 64 10.45 -10.54 -3.42
CA ILE A 64 10.20 -11.02 -2.06
C ILE A 64 10.29 -12.55 -2.07
N ARG A 65 11.25 -13.09 -1.33
CA ARG A 65 11.49 -14.54 -1.28
C ARG A 65 10.53 -15.25 -0.33
N ASN A 66 10.29 -14.66 0.84
CA ASN A 66 9.39 -15.21 1.85
C ASN A 66 8.97 -14.10 2.82
N ASP A 67 8.05 -14.43 3.72
CA ASP A 67 7.52 -13.49 4.70
C ASP A 67 8.61 -13.01 5.68
N GLU A 68 9.49 -13.91 6.12
CA GLU A 68 10.55 -13.58 7.06
C GLU A 68 11.53 -12.57 6.47
N GLN A 69 11.96 -12.78 5.24
CA GLN A 69 12.84 -11.84 4.54
C GLN A 69 12.19 -10.47 4.40
N PHE A 70 10.92 -10.43 4.02
CA PHE A 70 10.20 -9.15 3.90
C PHE A 70 10.13 -8.44 5.24
N MET A 71 9.74 -9.13 6.31
CA MET A 71 9.59 -8.51 7.61
C MET A 71 10.91 -7.97 8.15
N GLU A 72 11.99 -8.75 8.04
CA GLU A 72 13.28 -8.36 8.61
C GLU A 72 14.03 -7.33 7.78
N GLN A 73 13.94 -7.41 6.45
CA GLN A 73 14.74 -6.57 5.56
C GLN A 73 14.00 -5.38 4.98
N VAL A 74 12.69 -5.39 4.99
CA VAL A 74 11.87 -4.34 4.38
C VAL A 74 10.96 -3.68 5.39
N PHE A 75 10.10 -4.44 6.06
CA PHE A 75 9.07 -3.86 6.92
C PHE A 75 9.68 -3.17 8.14
N VAL A 76 10.45 -3.89 8.93
CA VAL A 76 11.00 -3.35 10.19
C VAL A 76 11.92 -2.15 9.92
N PRO A 77 12.91 -2.23 8.99
CA PRO A 77 13.81 -1.10 8.82
C PRO A 77 13.23 0.09 8.07
N TYR A 78 12.24 -0.11 7.18
CA TYR A 78 11.82 0.97 6.26
C TYR A 78 10.35 1.36 6.36
N ILE A 79 9.49 0.55 6.92
CA ILE A 79 8.05 0.81 6.98
C ILE A 79 7.58 1.01 8.40
N HIS A 80 7.97 0.13 9.31
CA HIS A 80 7.53 0.18 10.69
C HIS A 80 7.89 1.52 11.32
N ASP A 81 6.90 2.16 11.90
CA ASP A 81 7.05 3.44 12.60
C ASP A 81 7.54 4.60 11.69
N LYS A 82 7.22 4.54 10.40
CA LYS A 82 7.59 5.56 9.42
C LYS A 82 6.35 6.15 8.75
N ASP A 83 6.46 7.40 8.31
CA ASP A 83 5.48 8.04 7.44
C ASP A 83 5.84 7.69 6.00
N VAL A 84 5.11 6.75 5.40
CA VAL A 84 5.49 6.21 4.09
C VAL A 84 4.27 5.72 3.33
N THR A 85 4.30 5.85 2.00
CA THR A 85 3.38 5.17 1.11
C THR A 85 4.10 4.00 0.47
N VAL A 86 3.56 2.79 0.62
CA VAL A 86 4.16 1.55 0.13
C VAL A 86 3.39 1.09 -1.09
N LEU A 87 4.09 0.93 -2.21
CA LEU A 87 3.51 0.35 -3.43
C LEU A 87 4.13 -1.02 -3.66
N LEU A 88 3.29 -2.06 -3.59
CA LEU A 88 3.69 -3.43 -3.89
C LEU A 88 3.22 -3.75 -5.32
N ASP A 89 4.13 -3.62 -6.28
CA ASP A 89 3.85 -3.92 -7.67
C ASP A 89 3.93 -5.43 -7.91
N GLU A 90 3.22 -5.93 -8.91
CA GLU A 90 3.11 -7.36 -9.21
C GLU A 90 2.65 -8.15 -7.97
N CYS A 91 1.62 -7.65 -7.28
CA CYS A 91 1.22 -8.17 -5.97
C CYS A 91 0.72 -9.61 -5.99
N HIS A 92 0.35 -10.14 -7.17
CA HIS A 92 0.03 -11.56 -7.32
C HIS A 92 1.23 -12.48 -7.04
N ARG A 93 2.44 -11.92 -6.98
CA ARG A 93 3.68 -12.65 -6.71
C ARG A 93 4.11 -12.61 -5.23
N ILE A 94 3.31 -11.97 -4.38
CA ILE A 94 3.59 -11.97 -2.95
C ILE A 94 3.48 -13.39 -2.40
N PRO A 95 4.45 -13.86 -1.60
CA PRO A 95 4.36 -15.19 -1.00
C PRO A 95 3.09 -15.39 -0.17
N ALA A 96 2.52 -16.59 -0.21
CA ALA A 96 1.22 -16.88 0.40
C ALA A 96 1.16 -16.54 1.89
N LYS A 97 2.20 -16.85 2.66
CA LYS A 97 2.25 -16.50 4.09
C LYS A 97 2.21 -15.01 4.34
N LEU A 98 2.90 -14.24 3.49
CA LEU A 98 2.89 -12.79 3.60
C LEU A 98 1.54 -12.21 3.21
N THR A 99 0.88 -12.80 2.21
CA THR A 99 -0.49 -12.41 1.84
C THR A 99 -1.44 -12.62 3.01
N ASP A 100 -1.37 -13.77 3.67
CA ASP A 100 -2.21 -14.05 4.84
C ASP A 100 -1.96 -13.06 5.97
N PHE A 101 -0.70 -12.70 6.19
CA PHE A 101 -0.32 -11.70 7.18
C PHE A 101 -0.94 -10.33 6.87
N PHE A 102 -0.85 -9.89 5.60
CA PHE A 102 -1.48 -8.64 5.18
C PHE A 102 -3.00 -8.66 5.32
N LEU A 103 -3.65 -9.77 4.97
CA LEU A 103 -5.09 -9.89 5.13
C LEU A 103 -5.51 -9.74 6.60
N THR A 104 -4.74 -10.28 7.52
CA THR A 104 -4.98 -10.11 8.95
C THR A 104 -4.78 -8.65 9.37
N ALA A 105 -3.69 -8.03 8.92
CA ALA A 105 -3.37 -6.65 9.25
C ALA A 105 -4.40 -5.66 8.69
N PHE A 106 -4.93 -5.95 7.50
CA PHE A 106 -5.84 -5.05 6.80
C PHE A 106 -7.32 -5.35 7.06
N ASP A 107 -7.62 -6.20 8.02
CA ASP A 107 -8.99 -6.50 8.40
C ASP A 107 -9.73 -5.20 8.79
N THR A 108 -10.96 -5.08 8.29
CA THR A 108 -11.71 -3.82 8.30
C THR A 108 -12.48 -3.60 9.59
N ASP A 109 -11.79 -3.35 10.67
CA ASP A 109 -12.42 -2.94 11.94
C ASP A 109 -12.38 -1.43 12.18
N ASN A 110 -11.97 -0.65 11.17
CA ASN A 110 -11.83 0.81 11.19
C ASN A 110 -10.81 1.34 12.22
N LYS A 111 -9.96 0.49 12.74
CA LYS A 111 -8.89 0.93 13.63
C LYS A 111 -7.80 1.63 12.83
N LYS A 112 -7.23 2.69 13.40
CA LYS A 112 -6.12 3.41 12.79
C LYS A 112 -4.80 2.66 12.95
N ILE A 113 -4.65 1.94 14.06
CA ILE A 113 -3.49 1.13 14.37
C ILE A 113 -3.92 -0.31 14.55
N LYS A 114 -3.28 -1.20 13.82
CA LYS A 114 -3.52 -2.65 13.92
C LYS A 114 -2.24 -3.34 14.38
N THR A 115 -2.31 -4.03 15.51
CA THR A 115 -1.20 -4.80 16.03
C THR A 115 -1.35 -6.26 15.59
N VAL A 116 -0.29 -6.83 15.03
CA VAL A 116 -0.30 -8.21 14.54
C VAL A 116 0.90 -8.95 15.10
N ASP A 117 0.70 -10.18 15.52
CA ASP A 117 1.78 -11.05 15.99
C ASP A 117 2.49 -11.66 14.78
N TYR A 118 3.81 -11.57 14.78
CA TYR A 118 4.67 -12.19 13.78
C TYR A 118 5.79 -12.93 14.49
N GLY A 119 5.70 -14.27 14.53
CA GLY A 119 6.64 -15.10 15.31
C GLY A 119 6.60 -14.67 16.77
N ASP A 120 7.76 -14.37 17.33
CA ASP A 120 7.90 -13.89 18.71
C ASP A 120 7.77 -12.36 18.83
N HIS A 121 7.47 -11.68 17.72
CA HIS A 121 7.41 -10.23 17.66
C HIS A 121 5.97 -9.76 17.47
N ARG A 122 5.72 -8.55 17.98
CA ARG A 122 4.47 -7.85 17.73
C ARG A 122 4.77 -6.62 16.89
N VAL A 123 4.11 -6.50 15.73
CA VAL A 123 4.33 -5.39 14.81
C VAL A 123 3.06 -4.56 14.69
N GLU A 124 3.22 -3.27 14.42
CA GLU A 124 2.12 -2.34 14.26
C GLU A 124 2.03 -1.86 12.81
N PHE A 125 0.81 -1.88 12.29
CA PHE A 125 0.43 -1.17 11.07
C PHE A 125 -0.30 0.10 11.48
N ASP A 126 0.25 1.24 11.14
CA ASP A 126 -0.34 2.55 11.47
C ASP A 126 -0.87 3.19 10.20
N PHE A 127 -2.18 3.10 10.00
CA PHE A 127 -2.83 3.57 8.77
C PHE A 127 -2.97 5.09 8.70
N GLU A 128 -2.66 5.82 9.75
CA GLU A 128 -2.52 7.27 9.69
C GLU A 128 -1.19 7.68 9.06
N ARG A 129 -0.13 6.92 9.34
CA ARG A 129 1.23 7.21 8.89
C ARG A 129 1.60 6.46 7.62
N GLN A 130 0.99 5.31 7.39
CA GLN A 130 1.31 4.41 6.27
C GLN A 130 0.11 4.26 5.36
N THR A 131 0.36 4.24 4.07
CA THR A 131 -0.64 3.93 3.06
C THR A 131 -0.13 2.80 2.21
N TYR A 132 -0.96 1.80 1.97
CA TYR A 132 -0.58 0.59 1.24
C TYR A 132 -1.30 0.53 -0.09
N LEU A 133 -0.53 0.47 -1.16
CA LEU A 133 -1.02 0.37 -2.53
C LEU A 133 -0.52 -0.93 -3.14
N PHE A 134 -1.39 -1.63 -3.85
CA PHE A 134 -1.08 -2.89 -4.51
C PHE A 134 -1.41 -2.76 -5.99
N ALA A 135 -0.55 -3.27 -6.84
CA ALA A 135 -0.79 -3.27 -8.28
C ALA A 135 -0.60 -4.67 -8.85
N THR A 136 -1.50 -5.08 -9.73
CA THR A 136 -1.46 -6.39 -10.39
C THR A 136 -1.98 -6.30 -11.82
N THR A 137 -1.58 -7.26 -12.62
CA THR A 137 -2.12 -7.44 -13.97
C THR A 137 -3.26 -8.41 -14.00
#